data_2f7ba5e9260417fdc43c946035bed05c
#
_entry.id   2f7ba5e9260417fdc43c946035bed05c
#
_cell.length_a   1.000
_cell.length_b   1.000
_cell.length_c   1.000
_cell.angle_alpha   90.00
_cell.angle_beta   90.00
_cell.angle_gamma   90.00
#
_symmetry.space_group_name_H-M   'P 1'
#
loop_
_entity.id
_entity.type
_entity.pdbx_description
1 polymer ?
#
loop_
_entity_poly.entity_id
_entity_poly.type
_entity_poly.pdbx_seq_one_letter_code
_entity_poly.pdbx_strand_id
1 'polypeptide(L)'
;HPGGAMGGADFINLLYAEFLRYDPEDPSYPFRDRFFLDPGHMSAMLYSVLMLAGFYTADDLKTFRQWGSITPGHPEVDVMHGVENTSGPLGQGHAMALGAAIAERFMAARFGEWMEHKTYAFISDGAVQEEISQGVGRIAGHLGLSNLIMYYDSNNVQLSTKVDEVDNEDVAAKYRAWN
;
A
#
# COMPACT_ATOMS: atom_id res chain seq x y z
N HIS A 1 7.21 12.91 9.35
CA HIS A 1 6.02 12.06 9.59
C HIS A 1 6.33 10.78 10.41
N PRO A 2 6.94 10.89 11.62
CA PRO A 2 7.28 9.67 12.37
C PRO A 2 6.07 8.94 12.95
N GLY A 3 4.99 9.67 13.25
CA GLY A 3 3.80 9.10 13.88
C GLY A 3 3.12 8.02 13.04
N GLY A 4 2.84 8.32 11.78
CA GLY A 4 2.23 7.35 10.87
C GLY A 4 3.11 6.13 10.64
N ALA A 5 4.41 6.34 10.43
CA ALA A 5 5.36 5.25 10.23
C ALA A 5 5.45 4.33 11.46
N MET A 6 5.41 4.88 12.67
CA MET A 6 5.40 4.11 13.91
C MET A 6 4.05 3.43 14.14
N GLY A 7 2.93 4.10 13.84
CA GLY A 7 1.59 3.55 14.01
C GLY A 7 1.31 2.35 13.12
N GLY A 8 1.84 2.32 11.90
CA GLY A 8 1.71 1.21 10.97
C GLY A 8 2.73 0.08 11.14
N ALA A 9 3.70 0.23 12.06
CA ALA A 9 4.85 -0.68 12.16
C ALA A 9 4.44 -2.14 12.46
N ASP A 10 3.53 -2.35 13.39
CA ASP A 10 3.07 -3.70 13.75
C ASP A 10 2.36 -4.37 12.57
N PHE A 11 1.49 -3.63 11.89
CA PHE A 11 0.78 -4.12 10.72
C PHE A 11 1.75 -4.54 9.61
N ILE A 12 2.66 -3.65 9.21
CA ILE A 12 3.55 -3.92 8.08
C ILE A 12 4.52 -5.07 8.38
N ASN A 13 5.00 -5.14 9.62
CA ASN A 13 5.86 -6.24 10.06
C ASN A 13 5.13 -7.57 10.00
N LEU A 14 3.90 -7.63 10.50
CA LEU A 14 3.08 -8.84 10.45
C LEU A 14 2.77 -9.23 8.99
N LEU A 15 2.43 -8.26 8.14
CA LEU A 15 2.16 -8.49 6.72
C LEU A 15 3.36 -9.17 6.02
N TYR A 16 4.55 -8.63 6.18
CA TYR A 16 5.76 -9.16 5.53
C TYR A 16 6.27 -10.46 6.16
N ALA A 17 6.07 -10.65 7.47
CA ALA A 17 6.54 -11.85 8.16
C ALA A 17 5.65 -13.08 7.94
N GLU A 18 4.32 -12.89 7.80
CA GLU A 18 3.35 -13.99 7.88
C GLU A 18 2.45 -14.14 6.65
N PHE A 19 2.21 -13.08 5.88
CA PHE A 19 1.16 -13.10 4.86
C PHE A 19 1.65 -12.85 3.44
N LEU A 20 2.56 -11.90 3.24
CA LEU A 20 3.00 -11.47 1.92
C LEU A 20 3.96 -12.49 1.31
N ARG A 21 3.66 -12.97 0.11
CA ARG A 21 4.58 -13.82 -0.67
C ARG A 21 5.51 -12.94 -1.50
N TYR A 22 6.77 -12.93 -1.16
CA TYR A 22 7.81 -12.19 -1.87
C TYR A 22 9.12 -12.98 -1.83
N ASP A 23 10.06 -12.59 -2.71
CA ASP A 23 11.41 -13.15 -2.73
C ASP A 23 12.41 -12.02 -2.99
N PRO A 24 13.27 -11.67 -2.03
CA PRO A 24 14.28 -10.63 -2.21
C PRO A 24 15.39 -11.03 -3.19
N GLU A 25 15.56 -12.32 -3.49
CA GLU A 25 16.53 -12.80 -4.49
C GLU A 25 15.95 -12.79 -5.92
N ASP A 26 14.60 -12.82 -6.06
CA ASP A 26 13.88 -12.63 -7.32
C ASP A 26 12.73 -11.63 -7.14
N PRO A 27 13.03 -10.34 -6.94
CA PRO A 27 12.01 -9.33 -6.59
C PRO A 27 10.93 -9.14 -7.65
N SER A 28 11.21 -9.50 -8.88
CA SER A 28 10.32 -9.29 -10.02
C SER A 28 9.50 -10.51 -10.42
N TYR A 29 9.60 -11.63 -9.69
CA TYR A 29 8.88 -12.84 -10.11
C TYR A 29 7.37 -12.57 -10.19
N PRO A 30 6.69 -13.05 -11.25
CA PRO A 30 5.37 -12.53 -11.61
C PRO A 30 4.24 -12.92 -10.65
N PHE A 31 4.43 -13.97 -9.85
CA PHE A 31 3.40 -14.52 -8.94
C PHE A 31 3.55 -14.07 -7.50
N ARG A 32 4.42 -13.07 -7.25
CA ARG A 32 4.54 -12.47 -5.92
C ARG A 32 3.27 -11.72 -5.57
N ASP A 33 2.96 -11.65 -4.29
CA ASP A 33 1.98 -10.69 -3.80
C ASP A 33 2.53 -9.26 -3.93
N ARG A 34 1.65 -8.27 -4.00
CA ARG A 34 2.03 -6.87 -4.18
C ARG A 34 1.52 -6.03 -3.04
N PHE A 35 2.38 -5.17 -2.53
CA PHE A 35 2.02 -4.20 -1.50
C PHE A 35 2.11 -2.78 -2.04
N PHE A 36 1.01 -2.04 -1.94
CA PHE A 36 0.91 -0.64 -2.36
C PHE A 36 0.78 0.27 -1.14
N LEU A 37 1.73 1.17 -0.97
CA LEU A 37 1.66 2.22 0.05
C LEU A 37 1.03 3.47 -0.56
N ASP A 38 -0.19 3.83 -0.15
CA ASP A 38 -0.83 5.07 -0.60
C ASP A 38 -0.26 6.29 0.12
N PRO A 39 -0.19 6.33 1.48
CA PRO A 39 0.38 7.48 2.19
C PRO A 39 1.91 7.49 2.11
N GLY A 40 2.44 8.01 1.00
CA GLY A 40 3.88 8.03 0.73
C GLY A 40 4.74 8.70 1.81
N HIS A 41 4.15 9.56 2.63
CA HIS A 41 4.81 10.15 3.78
C HIS A 41 5.14 9.14 4.89
N MET A 42 4.60 7.91 4.84
CA MET A 42 4.95 6.80 5.73
C MET A 42 6.13 5.96 5.18
N SER A 43 6.87 6.47 4.24
CA SER A 43 8.00 5.82 3.56
C SER A 43 9.03 5.20 4.51
N ALA A 44 9.28 5.83 5.67
CA ALA A 44 10.19 5.27 6.68
C ALA A 44 9.75 3.88 7.17
N MET A 45 8.45 3.65 7.32
CA MET A 45 7.88 2.34 7.64
C MET A 45 8.19 1.32 6.54
N LEU A 46 7.91 1.70 5.28
CA LEU A 46 8.13 0.83 4.13
C LEU A 46 9.61 0.44 3.98
N TYR A 47 10.52 1.42 3.97
CA TYR A 47 11.94 1.12 3.82
C TYR A 47 12.50 0.29 4.99
N SER A 48 11.98 0.49 6.21
CA SER A 48 12.40 -0.30 7.36
C SER A 48 12.00 -1.77 7.22
N VAL A 49 10.77 -2.06 6.81
CA VAL A 49 10.34 -3.45 6.61
C VAL A 49 11.04 -4.08 5.40
N LEU A 50 11.25 -3.33 4.33
CA LEU A 50 11.97 -3.82 3.15
C LEU A 50 13.45 -4.10 3.46
N MET A 51 14.08 -3.33 4.36
CA MET A 51 15.42 -3.64 4.85
C MET A 51 15.42 -4.95 5.65
N LEU A 52 14.46 -5.14 6.55
CA LEU A 52 14.33 -6.39 7.31
C LEU A 52 14.02 -7.58 6.41
N ALA A 53 13.30 -7.37 5.32
CA ALA A 53 12.98 -8.39 4.32
C ALA A 53 14.12 -8.70 3.35
N GLY A 54 15.23 -7.92 3.39
CA GLY A 54 16.42 -8.18 2.59
C GLY A 54 16.54 -7.38 1.28
N PHE A 55 15.64 -6.41 1.01
CA PHE A 55 15.68 -5.58 -0.20
C PHE A 55 16.61 -4.38 -0.08
N TYR A 56 16.82 -3.87 1.12
CA TYR A 56 17.72 -2.73 1.42
C TYR A 56 18.73 -3.11 2.48
N THR A 57 19.81 -2.36 2.54
CA THR A 57 20.79 -2.42 3.63
C THR A 57 20.53 -1.31 4.66
N ALA A 58 21.06 -1.46 5.87
CA ALA A 58 21.01 -0.40 6.87
C ALA A 58 21.75 0.88 6.39
N ASP A 59 22.75 0.74 5.53
CA ASP A 59 23.50 1.88 4.99
C ASP A 59 22.66 2.66 3.99
N ASP A 60 21.81 2.00 3.20
CA ASP A 60 20.87 2.67 2.29
C ASP A 60 19.90 3.58 3.09
N LEU A 61 19.42 3.10 4.25
CA LEU A 61 18.49 3.86 5.08
C LEU A 61 19.15 5.08 5.76
N LYS A 62 20.46 5.09 5.96
CA LYS A 62 21.17 6.27 6.51
C LYS A 62 21.11 7.49 5.59
N THR A 63 20.86 7.28 4.30
CA THR A 63 20.72 8.34 3.31
C THR A 63 19.27 8.77 3.07
N PHE A 64 18.33 8.28 3.87
CA PHE A 64 16.90 8.61 3.74
C PHE A 64 16.66 10.11 3.58
N ARG A 65 15.89 10.48 2.54
CA ARG A 65 15.56 11.86 2.18
C ARG A 65 16.74 12.73 1.73
N GLN A 66 17.92 12.18 1.54
CA GLN A 66 19.04 12.93 1.00
C GLN A 66 18.98 12.93 -0.53
N TRP A 67 19.53 13.98 -1.14
CA TRP A 67 19.62 14.07 -2.60
C TRP A 67 20.41 12.90 -3.19
N GLY A 68 19.83 12.25 -4.20
CA GLY A 68 20.45 11.09 -4.87
C GLY A 68 20.34 9.76 -4.09
N SER A 69 19.67 9.76 -2.94
CA SER A 69 19.41 8.52 -2.20
C SER A 69 18.41 7.62 -2.92
N ILE A 70 18.59 6.30 -2.80
CA ILE A 70 17.61 5.30 -3.25
C ILE A 70 16.42 5.16 -2.28
N THR A 71 16.41 5.90 -1.17
CA THR A 71 15.32 5.98 -0.20
C THR A 71 14.76 7.40 -0.13
N PRO A 72 14.10 7.91 -1.20
CA PRO A 72 13.51 9.24 -1.21
C PRO A 72 12.40 9.40 -0.16
N GLY A 73 12.06 10.64 0.16
CA GLY A 73 11.07 10.95 1.22
C GLY A 73 9.65 10.44 0.95
N HIS A 74 9.28 10.30 -0.32
CA HIS A 74 8.14 9.55 -0.81
C HIS A 74 8.63 8.45 -1.74
N PRO A 75 8.15 7.22 -1.63
CA PRO A 75 8.66 6.13 -2.46
C PRO A 75 8.41 6.36 -3.94
N GLU A 76 9.38 6.04 -4.75
CA GLU A 76 9.25 5.90 -6.19
C GLU A 76 9.26 4.41 -6.55
N VAL A 77 8.53 4.03 -7.60
CA VAL A 77 8.46 2.63 -8.01
C VAL A 77 9.87 2.08 -8.28
N ASP A 78 10.21 1.02 -7.57
CA ASP A 78 11.47 0.29 -7.68
C ASP A 78 11.24 -1.16 -7.30
N VAL A 79 10.76 -1.93 -8.26
CA VAL A 79 10.41 -3.35 -8.05
C VAL A 79 11.61 -4.16 -7.58
N MET A 80 12.82 -3.79 -8.01
CA MET A 80 14.04 -4.50 -7.61
C MET A 80 14.36 -4.33 -6.12
N HIS A 81 13.83 -3.28 -5.50
CA HIS A 81 13.92 -3.06 -4.06
C HIS A 81 12.57 -3.25 -3.34
N GLY A 82 11.61 -3.91 -4.00
CA GLY A 82 10.31 -4.26 -3.39
C GLY A 82 9.29 -3.12 -3.32
N VAL A 83 9.52 -1.99 -4.01
CA VAL A 83 8.59 -0.84 -4.04
C VAL A 83 7.71 -0.93 -5.29
N GLU A 84 6.43 -1.27 -5.09
CA GLU A 84 5.48 -1.53 -6.19
C GLU A 84 4.89 -0.26 -6.81
N ASN A 85 4.90 0.88 -6.12
CA ASN A 85 4.32 2.10 -6.63
C ASN A 85 5.05 3.37 -6.20
N THR A 86 5.03 4.37 -7.07
CA THR A 86 5.32 5.74 -6.69
C THR A 86 4.13 6.28 -5.90
N SER A 87 4.37 6.81 -4.71
CA SER A 87 3.35 7.38 -3.85
C SER A 87 3.70 8.80 -3.40
N GLY A 88 2.70 9.48 -2.84
CA GLY A 88 2.76 10.90 -2.46
C GLY A 88 1.41 11.55 -2.71
N PRO A 89 0.89 11.57 -3.95
CA PRO A 89 -0.48 11.96 -4.19
C PRO A 89 -1.44 10.92 -3.59
N LEU A 90 -2.16 11.30 -2.54
CA LEU A 90 -3.09 10.42 -1.83
C LEU A 90 -4.23 9.92 -2.74
N GLY A 91 -4.68 8.70 -2.52
CA GLY A 91 -5.69 8.02 -3.33
C GLY A 91 -5.14 7.30 -4.56
N GLN A 92 -4.02 7.74 -5.12
CA GLN A 92 -3.46 7.13 -6.34
C GLN A 92 -2.89 5.73 -6.09
N GLY A 93 -2.20 5.51 -4.97
CA GLY A 93 -1.72 4.17 -4.58
C GLY A 93 -2.87 3.18 -4.44
N HIS A 94 -3.98 3.62 -3.88
CA HIS A 94 -5.23 2.86 -3.81
C HIS A 94 -5.75 2.48 -5.20
N ALA A 95 -5.75 3.43 -6.14
CA ALA A 95 -6.17 3.16 -7.53
C ALA A 95 -5.21 2.22 -8.27
N MET A 96 -3.90 2.33 -8.02
CA MET A 96 -2.91 1.40 -8.58
C MET A 96 -3.12 -0.02 -8.05
N ALA A 97 -3.40 -0.18 -6.76
CA ALA A 97 -3.71 -1.47 -6.15
C ALA A 97 -4.98 -2.11 -6.77
N LEU A 98 -6.02 -1.31 -7.02
CA LEU A 98 -7.21 -1.78 -7.76
C LEU A 98 -6.84 -2.32 -9.14
N GLY A 99 -6.04 -1.56 -9.88
CA GLY A 99 -5.58 -1.97 -11.22
C GLY A 99 -4.80 -3.28 -11.19
N ALA A 100 -3.92 -3.46 -10.21
CA ALA A 100 -3.16 -4.69 -10.02
C ALA A 100 -4.07 -5.89 -9.71
N ALA A 101 -5.07 -5.70 -8.83
CA ALA A 101 -6.02 -6.75 -8.48
C ALA A 101 -6.92 -7.16 -9.66
N ILE A 102 -7.33 -6.21 -10.50
CA ILE A 102 -8.07 -6.50 -11.74
C ILE A 102 -7.18 -7.27 -12.71
N ALA A 103 -5.93 -6.84 -12.88
CA ALA A 103 -4.98 -7.50 -13.78
C ALA A 103 -4.72 -8.94 -13.35
N GLU A 104 -4.53 -9.21 -12.06
CA GLU A 104 -4.39 -10.57 -11.53
C GLU A 104 -5.59 -11.43 -11.88
N ARG A 105 -6.84 -10.97 -11.61
CA ARG A 105 -8.06 -11.72 -11.96
C ARG A 105 -8.15 -12.03 -13.45
N PHE A 106 -7.77 -11.06 -14.29
CA PHE A 106 -7.72 -11.29 -15.74
C PHE A 106 -6.68 -12.35 -16.10
N MET A 107 -5.48 -12.28 -15.52
CA MET A 107 -4.40 -13.22 -15.81
C MET A 107 -4.74 -14.63 -15.33
N ALA A 108 -5.27 -14.77 -14.11
CA ALA A 108 -5.70 -16.05 -13.57
C ALA A 108 -6.82 -16.69 -14.41
N ALA A 109 -7.81 -15.91 -14.81
CA ALA A 109 -8.89 -16.40 -15.67
C ALA A 109 -8.42 -16.83 -17.06
N ARG A 110 -7.38 -16.18 -17.60
CA ARG A 110 -6.86 -16.47 -18.95
C ARG A 110 -5.83 -17.58 -18.98
N PHE A 111 -4.96 -17.65 -17.98
CA PHE A 111 -3.79 -18.52 -17.98
C PHE A 111 -3.82 -19.61 -16.91
N GLY A 112 -4.74 -19.53 -15.96
CA GLY A 112 -4.94 -20.52 -14.90
C GLY A 112 -4.62 -20.02 -13.50
N GLU A 113 -5.09 -20.76 -12.51
CA GLU A 113 -5.00 -20.41 -11.07
C GLU A 113 -3.56 -20.23 -10.55
N TRP A 114 -2.57 -20.80 -11.24
CA TRP A 114 -1.16 -20.62 -10.89
C TRP A 114 -0.66 -19.16 -10.99
N MET A 115 -1.45 -18.31 -11.66
CA MET A 115 -1.20 -16.86 -11.74
C MET A 115 -1.73 -16.10 -10.51
N GLU A 116 -2.50 -16.76 -9.64
CA GLU A 116 -3.15 -16.08 -8.52
C GLU A 116 -2.15 -15.54 -7.49
N HIS A 117 -2.35 -14.29 -7.12
CA HIS A 117 -1.63 -13.62 -6.06
C HIS A 117 -2.52 -12.55 -5.40
N LYS A 118 -2.11 -12.08 -4.24
CA LYS A 118 -2.82 -11.05 -3.50
C LYS A 118 -2.25 -9.67 -3.78
N THR A 119 -3.12 -8.67 -3.70
CA THR A 119 -2.73 -7.27 -3.70
C THR A 119 -3.14 -6.67 -2.37
N TYR A 120 -2.18 -6.09 -1.68
CA TYR A 120 -2.37 -5.42 -0.41
C TYR A 120 -2.20 -3.92 -0.59
N ALA A 121 -3.05 -3.12 0.04
CA ALA A 121 -2.94 -1.67 0.05
C ALA A 121 -3.07 -1.13 1.47
N PHE A 122 -2.21 -0.18 1.81
CA PHE A 122 -2.31 0.59 3.04
C PHE A 122 -2.81 1.99 2.69
N ILE A 123 -3.91 2.42 3.29
CA ILE A 123 -4.52 3.73 3.09
C ILE A 123 -4.70 4.47 4.41
N SER A 124 -4.71 5.79 4.36
CA SER A 124 -4.84 6.66 5.53
C SER A 124 -6.14 7.47 5.51
N ASP A 125 -6.43 8.19 6.59
CA ASP A 125 -7.57 9.09 6.68
C ASP A 125 -7.60 10.09 5.51
N GLY A 126 -6.48 10.73 5.20
CA GLY A 126 -6.39 11.65 4.06
C GLY A 126 -6.58 10.96 2.70
N ALA A 127 -6.10 9.72 2.56
CA ALA A 127 -6.26 8.97 1.32
C ALA A 127 -7.71 8.56 1.07
N VAL A 128 -8.43 8.14 2.10
CA VAL A 128 -9.83 7.68 1.95
C VAL A 128 -10.78 8.83 1.60
N GLN A 129 -10.42 10.07 1.93
CA GLN A 129 -11.21 11.26 1.58
C GLN A 129 -11.08 11.68 0.11
N GLU A 130 -10.06 11.20 -0.58
CA GLU A 130 -9.88 11.53 -2.00
C GLU A 130 -10.98 10.88 -2.86
N GLU A 131 -11.55 11.63 -3.80
CA GLU A 131 -12.63 11.15 -4.68
C GLU A 131 -12.23 9.91 -5.47
N ILE A 132 -10.97 9.79 -5.87
CA ILE A 132 -10.46 8.61 -6.56
C ILE A 132 -10.57 7.36 -5.67
N SER A 133 -10.30 7.47 -4.37
CA SER A 133 -10.44 6.36 -3.41
C SER A 133 -11.88 5.89 -3.28
N GLN A 134 -12.85 6.81 -3.33
CA GLN A 134 -14.28 6.48 -3.33
C GLN A 134 -14.63 5.63 -4.56
N GLY A 135 -14.15 6.02 -5.73
CA GLY A 135 -14.30 5.28 -6.98
C GLY A 135 -13.70 3.88 -6.91
N VAL A 136 -12.50 3.77 -6.33
CA VAL A 136 -11.79 2.49 -6.14
C VAL A 136 -12.61 1.53 -5.28
N GLY A 137 -13.10 1.96 -4.12
CA GLY A 137 -13.89 1.13 -3.23
C GLY A 137 -15.16 0.60 -3.90
N ARG A 138 -15.89 1.46 -4.61
CA ARG A 138 -17.09 1.06 -5.36
C ARG A 138 -16.81 0.05 -6.48
N ILE A 139 -15.74 0.26 -7.24
CA ILE A 139 -15.37 -0.65 -8.33
C ILE A 139 -14.92 -1.99 -7.77
N ALA A 140 -14.09 -2.00 -6.73
CA ALA A 140 -13.62 -3.21 -6.08
C ALA A 140 -14.78 -4.06 -5.54
N GLY A 141 -15.73 -3.43 -4.86
CA GLY A 141 -16.93 -4.09 -4.36
C GLY A 141 -17.83 -4.62 -5.49
N HIS A 142 -18.09 -3.81 -6.53
CA HIS A 142 -18.87 -4.23 -7.71
C HIS A 142 -18.26 -5.44 -8.42
N LEU A 143 -16.94 -5.48 -8.56
CA LEU A 143 -16.23 -6.58 -9.21
C LEU A 143 -15.98 -7.78 -8.28
N GLY A 144 -16.25 -7.66 -6.98
CA GLY A 144 -16.04 -8.72 -6.01
C GLY A 144 -14.57 -9.14 -5.90
N LEU A 145 -13.65 -8.17 -5.84
CA LEU A 145 -12.19 -8.41 -5.86
C LEU A 145 -11.69 -8.93 -4.51
N SER A 146 -11.90 -10.21 -4.22
CA SER A 146 -11.43 -10.87 -3.00
C SER A 146 -9.89 -11.01 -2.90
N ASN A 147 -9.18 -10.73 -3.98
CA ASN A 147 -7.71 -10.68 -4.04
C ASN A 147 -7.13 -9.30 -3.66
N LEU A 148 -7.96 -8.26 -3.52
CA LEU A 148 -7.57 -6.95 -3.00
C LEU A 148 -7.87 -6.87 -1.51
N ILE A 149 -6.82 -6.73 -0.70
CA ILE A 149 -6.91 -6.59 0.75
C ILE A 149 -6.41 -5.19 1.12
N MET A 150 -7.29 -4.40 1.75
CA MET A 150 -6.98 -3.05 2.14
C MET A 150 -6.90 -2.92 3.66
N TYR A 151 -5.87 -2.25 4.13
CA TYR A 151 -5.73 -1.83 5.50
C TYR A 151 -5.94 -0.32 5.59
N TYR A 152 -6.89 0.10 6.39
CA TYR A 152 -7.18 1.50 6.64
C TYR A 152 -6.67 1.92 8.02
N ASP A 153 -5.70 2.85 8.02
CA ASP A 153 -5.19 3.47 9.25
C ASP A 153 -6.12 4.59 9.70
N SER A 154 -7.08 4.22 10.53
CA SER A 154 -8.08 5.13 11.09
C SER A 154 -7.60 5.69 12.42
N ASN A 155 -6.83 6.75 12.41
CA ASN A 155 -6.22 7.33 13.60
C ASN A 155 -6.79 8.71 13.99
N ASN A 156 -7.79 9.19 13.26
CA ASN A 156 -8.47 10.47 13.45
C ASN A 156 -7.53 11.69 13.37
N VAL A 157 -6.41 11.58 12.67
CA VAL A 157 -5.46 12.70 12.50
C VAL A 157 -5.08 12.84 11.02
N GLN A 158 -5.16 14.07 10.53
CA GLN A 158 -4.65 14.43 9.20
C GLN A 158 -3.93 15.78 9.26
N LEU A 159 -2.73 15.86 8.64
CA LEU A 159 -1.90 17.08 8.69
C LEU A 159 -1.83 17.66 10.11
N SER A 160 -2.49 18.78 10.35
CA SER A 160 -2.51 19.53 11.61
C SER A 160 -3.88 19.57 12.29
N THR A 161 -4.86 18.82 11.79
CA THR A 161 -6.24 18.78 12.32
C THR A 161 -6.67 17.35 12.66
N LYS A 162 -7.78 17.25 13.38
CA LYS A 162 -8.50 15.99 13.51
C LYS A 162 -9.39 15.77 12.31
N VAL A 163 -9.62 14.50 11.97
CA VAL A 163 -10.51 14.14 10.85
C VAL A 163 -11.92 14.67 11.06
N ASP A 164 -12.45 14.56 12.27
CA ASP A 164 -13.81 14.99 12.63
C ASP A 164 -14.05 16.51 12.52
N GLU A 165 -13.00 17.32 12.33
CA GLU A 165 -13.13 18.74 12.03
C GLU A 165 -13.45 19.02 10.53
N VAL A 166 -13.18 18.06 9.66
CA VAL A 166 -13.32 18.20 8.20
C VAL A 166 -14.21 17.14 7.55
N ASP A 167 -14.29 15.96 8.15
CA ASP A 167 -15.07 14.84 7.66
C ASP A 167 -15.61 14.01 8.83
N ASN A 168 -16.89 13.69 8.80
CA ASN A 168 -17.55 12.87 9.81
C ASN A 168 -18.20 11.61 9.21
N GLU A 169 -17.75 11.16 8.05
CA GLU A 169 -18.24 9.95 7.41
C GLU A 169 -17.90 8.69 8.23
N ASP A 170 -18.83 7.75 8.32
CA ASP A 170 -18.54 6.38 8.75
C ASP A 170 -17.94 5.59 7.57
N VAL A 171 -16.60 5.65 7.47
CA VAL A 171 -15.84 4.99 6.40
C VAL A 171 -16.12 3.48 6.38
N ALA A 172 -16.19 2.84 7.55
CA ALA A 172 -16.44 1.40 7.63
C ALA A 172 -17.87 1.05 7.12
N ALA A 173 -18.87 1.86 7.45
CA ALA A 173 -20.23 1.68 6.92
C ALA A 173 -20.28 1.88 5.41
N LYS A 174 -19.56 2.89 4.91
CA LYS A 174 -19.46 3.17 3.47
C LYS A 174 -18.85 1.97 2.70
N TYR A 175 -17.75 1.42 3.17
CA TYR A 175 -17.13 0.26 2.54
C TYR A 175 -18.04 -0.98 2.64
N ARG A 176 -18.72 -1.21 3.76
CA ARG A 176 -19.72 -2.28 3.88
C ARG A 176 -20.90 -2.12 2.90
N ALA A 177 -21.28 -0.88 2.56
CA ALA A 177 -22.34 -0.63 1.59
C ALA A 177 -21.93 -0.88 0.14
N TRP A 178 -20.63 -0.90 -0.13
CA TRP A 178 -20.11 -1.24 -1.46
C TRP A 178 -19.89 -2.74 -1.67
N ASN A 179 -20.00 -3.55 -0.63
CA ASN A 179 -19.91 -5.02 -0.58
C ASN A 179 -18.74 -5.54 0.24
#